data_5f6dc513b6090e3061ca0e5b36ad2472
#
_entry.id   5f6dc513b6090e3061ca0e5b36ad2472
#
_cell.length_a   1.000
_cell.length_b   1.000
_cell.length_c   1.000
_cell.angle_alpha   90.00
_cell.angle_beta   90.00
_cell.angle_gamma   90.00
#
_symmetry.space_group_name_H-M   'P 1'
#
loop_
_entity.id
_entity.type
_entity.pdbx_description
1 polymer ?
#
loop_
_entity_poly.entity_id
_entity_poly.type
_entity_poly.pdbx_seq_one_letter_code
_entity_poly.pdbx_strand_id
1 'polypeptide(L)'
;MDLGATHCSKSRPSCDLCPVSNDCYSAFEEDSNKVSLKKAIQKPTVKLNFILPHTKNEILMHKKQASEYWESLWIPIDGNKVKIKSNQKYSKIKVNHPLSHLNLDMKIKTFEIDKKYDLDSNLEYKWIKKSKVDEYAMPTPIKKVVSAL
;
A
#
# COMPACT_ATOMS: atom_id res chain seq x y z
N MET A 1 -2.08 -20.31 13.67
CA MET A 1 -3.27 -19.81 12.91
C MET A 1 -4.08 -20.93 12.28
N ASP A 2 -3.62 -22.15 12.35
CA ASP A 2 -4.25 -23.28 11.65
C ASP A 2 -5.60 -23.68 12.23
N LEU A 3 -5.78 -23.62 13.55
CA LEU A 3 -7.09 -23.89 14.19
C LEU A 3 -8.21 -22.94 13.71
N GLY A 4 -7.89 -21.66 13.50
CA GLY A 4 -8.85 -20.68 12.99
C GLY A 4 -9.24 -20.91 11.53
N ALA A 5 -8.38 -21.58 10.75
CA ALA A 5 -8.64 -21.92 9.37
C ALA A 5 -9.39 -23.25 9.21
N THR A 6 -9.20 -24.18 10.16
CA THR A 6 -9.68 -25.57 10.04
C THR A 6 -10.88 -25.89 10.95
N HIS A 7 -10.85 -25.44 12.18
CA HIS A 7 -11.87 -25.83 13.21
C HIS A 7 -12.65 -24.63 13.76
N CYS A 8 -11.99 -23.50 14.03
CA CYS A 8 -12.57 -22.36 14.72
C CYS A 8 -13.12 -21.30 13.78
N SER A 9 -14.13 -21.62 12.99
CA SER A 9 -14.78 -20.63 12.12
C SER A 9 -15.73 -19.74 12.93
N LYS A 10 -15.88 -18.46 12.52
CA LYS A 10 -16.70 -17.47 13.23
C LYS A 10 -18.18 -17.87 13.33
N SER A 11 -18.73 -18.51 12.32
CA SER A 11 -20.18 -18.80 12.21
C SER A 11 -20.53 -20.23 12.56
N ARG A 12 -19.62 -21.17 12.42
CA ARG A 12 -19.82 -22.60 12.71
C ARG A 12 -18.50 -23.24 13.17
N PRO A 13 -18.11 -23.06 14.42
CA PRO A 13 -16.93 -23.70 14.95
C PRO A 13 -17.18 -25.19 15.11
N SER A 14 -16.22 -26.04 14.72
CA SER A 14 -16.26 -27.50 14.90
C SER A 14 -15.61 -27.85 16.23
N CYS A 15 -16.25 -27.51 17.34
CA CYS A 15 -15.70 -27.71 18.68
C CYS A 15 -15.47 -29.19 19.02
N ASP A 16 -16.32 -30.09 18.55
CA ASP A 16 -16.19 -31.55 18.76
C ASP A 16 -14.89 -32.12 18.18
N LEU A 17 -14.37 -31.52 17.11
CA LEU A 17 -13.14 -31.95 16.44
C LEU A 17 -11.93 -31.10 16.83
N CYS A 18 -12.13 -30.09 17.68
CA CYS A 18 -11.07 -29.15 18.03
C CYS A 18 -10.13 -29.73 19.08
N PRO A 19 -8.82 -29.86 18.84
CA PRO A 19 -7.87 -30.45 19.78
C PRO A 19 -7.70 -29.67 21.09
N VAL A 20 -8.19 -28.44 21.17
CA VAL A 20 -8.11 -27.58 22.37
C VAL A 20 -9.49 -27.29 22.96
N SER A 21 -10.52 -28.03 22.58
CA SER A 21 -11.90 -27.81 23.07
C SER A 21 -12.03 -27.86 24.58
N ASN A 22 -11.29 -28.75 25.24
CA ASN A 22 -11.37 -28.96 26.72
C ASN A 22 -10.83 -27.73 27.50
N ASP A 23 -9.90 -27.00 26.93
CA ASP A 23 -9.28 -25.82 27.56
C ASP A 23 -9.79 -24.49 26.95
N CYS A 24 -10.77 -24.55 26.04
CA CYS A 24 -11.29 -23.40 25.36
C CYS A 24 -12.49 -22.81 26.11
N TYR A 25 -12.35 -21.56 26.56
CA TYR A 25 -13.40 -20.81 27.25
C TYR A 25 -14.73 -20.71 26.48
N SER A 26 -14.66 -20.62 25.14
CA SER A 26 -15.83 -20.48 24.26
C SER A 26 -16.24 -21.76 23.54
N ALA A 27 -15.71 -22.93 23.98
CA ALA A 27 -16.13 -24.17 23.37
C ALA A 27 -17.59 -24.48 23.75
N PHE A 28 -18.36 -24.90 22.73
CA PHE A 28 -19.78 -25.28 22.88
C PHE A 28 -20.73 -24.16 23.35
N GLU A 29 -20.30 -22.93 23.46
CA GLU A 29 -21.21 -21.82 23.75
C GLU A 29 -22.05 -21.48 22.51
N GLU A 30 -23.37 -21.55 22.63
CA GLU A 30 -24.33 -21.18 21.56
C GLU A 30 -24.23 -19.70 21.16
N ASP A 31 -23.72 -18.87 22.04
CA ASP A 31 -23.57 -17.42 21.89
C ASP A 31 -22.13 -16.99 21.54
N SER A 32 -21.41 -17.76 20.72
CA SER A 32 -20.10 -17.36 20.16
C SER A 32 -20.14 -16.00 19.41
N ASN A 33 -21.33 -15.51 19.10
CA ASN A 33 -21.59 -14.16 18.58
C ASN A 33 -21.44 -13.05 19.62
N LYS A 34 -21.37 -13.36 20.93
CA LYS A 34 -21.11 -12.36 21.98
C LYS A 34 -19.67 -11.92 22.12
N VAL A 35 -18.73 -12.49 21.37
CA VAL A 35 -17.43 -11.85 21.22
C VAL A 35 -17.71 -10.47 20.62
N SER A 36 -17.80 -9.50 21.50
CA SER A 36 -18.08 -8.10 21.22
C SER A 36 -17.33 -7.69 19.95
N LEU A 37 -18.07 -7.50 18.86
CA LEU A 37 -17.50 -6.93 17.65
C LEU A 37 -16.94 -5.58 18.08
N LYS A 38 -15.62 -5.52 18.30
CA LYS A 38 -14.94 -4.23 18.56
C LYS A 38 -15.47 -3.29 17.50
N LYS A 39 -16.18 -2.21 17.93
CA LYS A 39 -16.66 -1.17 17.02
C LYS A 39 -15.55 -0.91 16.04
N ALA A 40 -15.86 -0.97 14.75
CA ALA A 40 -14.86 -0.74 13.71
C ALA A 40 -14.15 0.58 14.02
N ILE A 41 -12.90 0.50 14.45
CA ILE A 41 -12.09 1.68 14.78
C ILE A 41 -11.95 2.43 13.47
N GLN A 42 -12.46 3.66 13.43
CA GLN A 42 -12.27 4.51 12.25
C GLN A 42 -10.78 4.74 12.07
N LYS A 43 -10.24 4.20 10.99
CA LYS A 43 -8.81 4.34 10.68
C LYS A 43 -8.56 5.77 10.20
N PRO A 44 -7.53 6.44 10.70
CA PRO A 44 -7.14 7.74 10.17
C PRO A 44 -6.78 7.64 8.69
N THR A 45 -7.08 8.69 7.92
CA THR A 45 -6.74 8.76 6.51
C THR A 45 -5.59 9.73 6.27
N VAL A 46 -4.50 9.23 5.72
CA VAL A 46 -3.33 10.02 5.32
C VAL A 46 -3.45 10.35 3.83
N LYS A 47 -3.43 11.64 3.51
CA LYS A 47 -3.47 12.14 2.12
C LYS A 47 -2.06 12.31 1.58
N LEU A 48 -1.75 11.64 0.49
CA LEU A 48 -0.45 11.67 -0.16
C LEU A 48 -0.57 12.27 -1.57
N ASN A 49 0.34 13.19 -1.89
CA ASN A 49 0.43 13.79 -3.21
C ASN A 49 1.75 13.37 -3.85
N PHE A 50 1.67 12.59 -4.89
CA PHE A 50 2.83 12.09 -5.61
C PHE A 50 2.93 12.67 -7.02
N ILE A 51 4.17 12.71 -7.50
CA ILE A 51 4.55 13.03 -8.85
C ILE A 51 5.30 11.85 -9.44
N LEU A 52 4.92 11.40 -10.62
CA LEU A 52 5.54 10.29 -11.31
C LEU A 52 5.95 10.71 -12.73
N PRO A 53 7.14 11.31 -12.88
CA PRO A 53 7.73 11.55 -14.20
C PRO A 53 8.08 10.22 -14.85
N HIS A 54 7.76 10.07 -16.12
CA HIS A 54 8.11 8.87 -16.87
C HIS A 54 8.50 9.20 -18.32
N THR A 55 9.33 8.35 -18.89
CA THR A 55 9.54 8.24 -20.33
C THR A 55 8.73 7.07 -20.88
N LYS A 56 8.83 6.78 -22.16
CA LYS A 56 8.22 5.57 -22.74
C LYS A 56 8.60 4.30 -21.99
N ASN A 57 9.88 4.17 -21.57
CA ASN A 57 10.45 2.94 -21.05
C ASN A 57 10.81 2.97 -19.56
N GLU A 58 10.86 4.14 -18.93
CA GLU A 58 11.37 4.29 -17.57
C GLU A 58 10.52 5.23 -16.75
N ILE A 59 10.59 5.07 -15.43
CA ILE A 59 9.92 5.89 -14.42
C ILE A 59 10.94 6.44 -13.44
N LEU A 60 10.73 7.66 -12.97
CA LEU A 60 11.55 8.25 -11.93
C LEU A 60 10.94 7.98 -10.55
N MET A 61 11.70 7.31 -9.71
CA MET A 61 11.29 6.93 -8.37
C MET A 61 12.34 7.38 -7.34
N HIS A 62 11.94 7.49 -6.09
CA HIS A 62 12.88 7.67 -4.99
C HIS A 62 12.71 6.58 -3.94
N LYS A 63 13.78 6.27 -3.23
CA LYS A 63 13.75 5.34 -2.12
C LYS A 63 13.29 6.07 -0.87
N LYS A 64 12.20 5.59 -0.26
CA LYS A 64 11.64 6.23 0.91
C LYS A 64 12.55 6.03 2.12
N GLN A 65 12.87 7.11 2.80
CA GLN A 65 13.60 7.09 4.06
C GLN A 65 12.68 6.62 5.19
N ALA A 66 13.22 6.43 6.39
CA ALA A 66 12.50 5.97 7.58
C ALA A 66 11.16 6.68 7.80
N SER A 67 10.09 5.91 7.93
CA SER A 67 8.74 6.42 8.17
C SER A 67 7.81 5.27 8.62
N GLU A 68 6.62 5.61 9.11
CA GLU A 68 5.63 4.66 9.61
C GLU A 68 5.14 3.62 8.58
N TYR A 69 5.29 3.89 7.29
CA TYR A 69 4.87 2.98 6.21
C TYR A 69 5.80 3.09 5.02
N TRP A 70 6.00 1.98 4.32
CA TRP A 70 6.78 1.87 3.08
C TRP A 70 8.25 2.28 3.20
N GLU A 71 8.83 2.15 4.38
CA GLU A 71 10.26 2.38 4.60
C GLU A 71 11.11 1.55 3.64
N SER A 72 12.17 2.14 3.11
CA SER A 72 13.10 1.53 2.15
C SER A 72 12.49 1.06 0.83
N LEU A 73 11.19 1.32 0.58
CA LEU A 73 10.56 1.01 -0.71
C LEU A 73 10.75 2.14 -1.73
N TRP A 74 10.77 1.76 -2.99
CA TRP A 74 10.75 2.71 -4.11
C TRP A 74 9.34 3.22 -4.34
N ILE A 75 9.16 4.53 -4.26
CA ILE A 75 7.87 5.20 -4.42
C ILE A 75 8.00 6.40 -5.37
N PRO A 76 6.88 6.91 -5.92
CA PRO A 76 6.88 8.15 -6.69
C PRO A 76 7.35 9.32 -5.82
N ILE A 77 7.81 10.39 -6.47
CA ILE A 77 8.34 11.58 -5.80
C ILE A 77 7.24 12.29 -5.01
N ASP A 78 7.54 12.74 -3.80
CA ASP A 78 6.62 13.57 -3.02
C ASP A 78 6.36 14.90 -3.73
N GLY A 79 5.12 15.12 -4.13
CA GLY A 79 4.70 16.31 -4.87
C GLY A 79 4.79 17.61 -4.07
N ASN A 80 4.97 17.53 -2.75
CA ASN A 80 5.18 18.71 -1.92
C ASN A 80 6.64 19.16 -1.94
N LYS A 81 7.56 18.27 -2.29
CA LYS A 81 9.02 18.54 -2.31
C LYS A 81 9.53 19.02 -3.67
N VAL A 82 8.79 18.81 -4.74
CA VAL A 82 9.22 19.15 -6.11
C VAL A 82 8.18 20.02 -6.80
N LYS A 83 8.59 21.19 -7.28
CA LYS A 83 7.75 22.07 -8.10
C LYS A 83 7.79 21.62 -9.56
N ILE A 84 6.66 21.21 -10.11
CA ILE A 84 6.52 20.98 -11.55
C ILE A 84 6.37 22.32 -12.25
N LYS A 85 7.06 22.52 -13.39
CA LYS A 85 6.81 23.66 -14.27
C LYS A 85 5.37 23.60 -14.78
N SER A 86 4.64 24.69 -14.68
CA SER A 86 3.17 24.78 -14.85
C SER A 86 2.61 24.37 -16.22
N ASN A 87 3.45 24.18 -17.24
CA ASN A 87 3.04 23.97 -18.64
C ASN A 87 3.06 22.49 -19.09
N GLN A 88 3.32 21.52 -18.22
CA GLN A 88 3.32 20.11 -18.62
C GLN A 88 1.92 19.51 -18.52
N LYS A 89 1.47 18.85 -19.58
CA LYS A 89 0.27 18.01 -19.55
C LYS A 89 0.51 16.85 -18.59
N TYR A 90 -0.42 16.63 -17.68
CA TYR A 90 -0.33 15.52 -16.71
C TYR A 90 -1.67 14.80 -16.58
N SER A 91 -1.61 13.51 -16.30
CA SER A 91 -2.76 12.72 -15.91
C SER A 91 -2.83 12.62 -14.38
N LYS A 92 -4.05 12.52 -13.83
CA LYS A 92 -4.27 12.36 -12.40
C LYS A 92 -4.83 10.97 -12.11
N ILE A 93 -4.15 10.24 -11.27
CA ILE A 93 -4.59 8.92 -10.79
C ILE A 93 -4.87 9.04 -9.30
N LYS A 94 -6.05 8.57 -8.87
CA LYS A 94 -6.40 8.47 -7.45
C LYS A 94 -6.36 7.00 -7.05
N VAL A 95 -5.70 6.70 -5.94
CA VAL A 95 -5.60 5.34 -5.40
C VAL A 95 -5.88 5.39 -3.90
N ASN A 96 -6.85 4.61 -3.45
CA ASN A 96 -7.10 4.38 -2.04
C ASN A 96 -6.50 3.02 -1.64
N HIS A 97 -5.69 3.01 -0.61
CA HIS A 97 -5.03 1.80 -0.12
C HIS A 97 -5.20 1.66 1.40
N PRO A 98 -6.09 0.76 1.85
CA PRO A 98 -6.27 0.50 3.28
C PRO A 98 -5.11 -0.33 3.84
N LEU A 99 -4.54 0.13 4.94
CA LEU A 99 -3.62 -0.62 5.79
C LEU A 99 -4.34 -1.09 7.07
N SER A 100 -3.67 -1.89 7.88
CA SER A 100 -4.25 -2.40 9.14
C SER A 100 -4.63 -1.27 10.10
N HIS A 101 -3.85 -0.21 10.18
CA HIS A 101 -3.96 0.88 11.16
C HIS A 101 -4.37 2.24 10.55
N LEU A 102 -4.27 2.42 9.23
CA LEU A 102 -4.64 3.68 8.55
C LEU A 102 -5.09 3.45 7.09
N ASN A 103 -5.67 4.46 6.47
CA ASN A 103 -5.98 4.48 5.05
C ASN A 103 -5.05 5.47 4.33
N LEU A 104 -4.52 5.08 3.17
CA LEU A 104 -3.74 5.96 2.31
C LEU A 104 -4.62 6.44 1.14
N ASP A 105 -4.90 7.73 1.07
CA ASP A 105 -5.54 8.38 -0.08
C ASP A 105 -4.46 9.08 -0.92
N MET A 106 -4.11 8.46 -2.04
CA MET A 106 -3.01 8.89 -2.89
C MET A 106 -3.52 9.59 -4.13
N LYS A 107 -2.97 10.77 -4.41
CA LYS A 107 -3.13 11.49 -5.67
C LYS A 107 -1.79 11.49 -6.41
N ILE A 108 -1.74 10.81 -7.53
CA ILE A 108 -0.53 10.67 -8.33
C ILE A 108 -0.70 11.46 -9.62
N LYS A 109 0.18 12.42 -9.86
CA LYS A 109 0.26 13.14 -11.13
C LYS A 109 1.33 12.48 -11.99
N THR A 110 0.94 11.92 -13.12
CA THR A 110 1.87 11.30 -14.07
C THR A 110 2.07 12.22 -15.27
N PHE A 111 3.29 12.36 -15.74
CA PHE A 111 3.60 13.13 -16.95
C PHE A 111 4.78 12.52 -17.70
N GLU A 112 4.62 12.47 -19.00
CA GLU A 112 5.66 11.99 -19.90
C GLU A 112 6.68 13.09 -20.16
N ILE A 113 7.96 12.72 -20.19
CA ILE A 113 9.08 13.62 -20.49
C ILE A 113 9.97 12.98 -21.56
N ASP A 114 10.51 13.83 -22.44
CA ASP A 114 11.36 13.38 -23.53
C ASP A 114 12.79 13.11 -23.08
N LYS A 115 13.28 13.89 -22.11
CA LYS A 115 14.66 13.79 -21.61
C LYS A 115 14.66 13.57 -20.10
N LYS A 116 15.48 12.62 -19.66
CA LYS A 116 15.77 12.43 -18.24
C LYS A 116 16.45 13.64 -17.66
N TYR A 117 16.17 13.93 -16.42
CA TYR A 117 16.85 14.95 -15.63
C TYR A 117 17.23 14.35 -14.28
N ASP A 118 18.31 14.84 -13.71
CA ASP A 118 18.70 14.53 -12.36
C ASP A 118 18.05 15.54 -11.41
N LEU A 119 17.58 15.04 -10.27
CA LEU A 119 17.07 15.88 -9.21
C LEU A 119 18.23 16.17 -8.25
N ASP A 120 18.53 17.46 -8.15
CA ASP A 120 19.52 17.93 -7.18
C ASP A 120 18.90 17.85 -5.76
N SER A 121 19.14 16.74 -5.07
CA SER A 121 18.60 16.52 -3.73
C SER A 121 19.37 15.45 -2.97
N ASN A 122 19.27 15.52 -1.63
CA ASN A 122 19.84 14.55 -0.70
C ASN A 122 19.08 13.20 -0.66
N LEU A 123 18.13 12.97 -1.57
CA LEU A 123 17.32 11.76 -1.62
C LEU A 123 17.85 10.82 -2.71
N GLU A 124 17.82 9.52 -2.47
CA GLU A 124 18.20 8.50 -3.44
C GLU A 124 17.12 8.38 -4.53
N TYR A 125 17.38 8.95 -5.71
CA TYR A 125 16.53 8.84 -6.91
C TYR A 125 17.07 7.86 -7.91
N LYS A 126 16.18 7.22 -8.66
CA LYS A 126 16.57 6.30 -9.72
C LYS A 126 15.55 6.28 -10.86
N TRP A 127 16.05 6.28 -12.09
CA TRP A 127 15.28 5.92 -13.28
C TRP A 127 15.21 4.40 -13.37
N ILE A 128 14.01 3.84 -13.23
CA ILE A 128 13.75 2.40 -13.22
C ILE A 128 13.06 2.05 -14.53
N LYS A 129 13.56 1.05 -15.24
CA LYS A 129 12.91 0.52 -16.45
C LYS A 129 11.55 -0.09 -16.08
N LYS A 130 10.50 0.23 -16.84
CA LYS A 130 9.15 -0.32 -16.63
C LYS A 130 9.14 -1.85 -16.67
N SER A 131 9.96 -2.46 -17.54
CA SER A 131 10.13 -3.91 -17.63
C SER A 131 10.81 -4.58 -16.44
N LYS A 132 11.45 -3.79 -15.57
CA LYS A 132 12.18 -4.27 -14.39
C LYS A 132 11.55 -3.86 -13.05
N VAL A 133 10.32 -3.38 -13.07
CA VAL A 133 9.61 -2.91 -11.88
C VAL A 133 9.48 -3.99 -10.80
N ASP A 134 9.36 -5.25 -11.21
CA ASP A 134 9.25 -6.38 -10.28
C ASP A 134 10.55 -6.74 -9.56
N GLU A 135 11.71 -6.31 -10.10
CA GLU A 135 13.01 -6.47 -9.44
C GLU A 135 13.19 -5.49 -8.26
N TYR A 136 12.31 -4.49 -8.14
CA TYR A 136 12.40 -3.45 -7.11
C TYR A 136 11.33 -3.64 -6.04
N ALA A 137 11.73 -3.42 -4.79
CA ALA A 137 10.80 -3.41 -3.66
C ALA A 137 9.91 -2.16 -3.75
N MET A 138 8.67 -2.33 -4.21
CA MET A 138 7.66 -1.27 -4.37
C MET A 138 6.35 -1.68 -3.72
N PRO A 139 5.57 -0.70 -3.18
CA PRO A 139 4.22 -0.98 -2.71
C PRO A 139 3.31 -1.48 -3.85
N THR A 140 2.48 -2.48 -3.58
CA THR A 140 1.54 -3.06 -4.56
C THR A 140 0.68 -2.00 -5.29
N PRO A 141 0.11 -0.99 -4.62
CA PRO A 141 -0.68 0.04 -5.30
C PRO A 141 0.16 0.87 -6.28
N ILE A 142 1.44 1.09 -6.01
CA ILE A 142 2.35 1.81 -6.92
C ILE A 142 2.70 0.94 -8.12
N LYS A 143 2.99 -0.36 -7.93
CA LYS A 143 3.20 -1.29 -9.05
C LYS A 143 2.02 -1.30 -10.02
N LYS A 144 0.78 -1.35 -9.52
CA LYS A 144 -0.43 -1.29 -10.35
C LYS A 144 -0.53 0.00 -11.18
N VAL A 145 -0.16 1.13 -10.60
CA VAL A 145 -0.14 2.42 -11.33
C VAL A 145 0.91 2.39 -12.43
N VAL A 146 2.10 1.88 -12.14
CA VAL A 146 3.19 1.80 -13.14
C VAL A 146 2.84 0.85 -14.28
N SER A 147 2.20 -0.27 -13.99
CA SER A 147 1.77 -1.23 -15.02
C SER A 147 0.67 -0.68 -15.96
N ALA A 148 0.00 0.41 -15.57
CA ALA A 148 -1.03 1.08 -16.37
C ALA A 148 -0.47 2.25 -17.21
N LEU A 149 0.82 2.57 -17.12
CA LEU A 149 1.54 3.59 -17.89
C LEU A 149 2.29 3.00 -19.08
#